data_27e18f622d5aea4709c4ccc4e3bd9fda
#
_entry.id   27e18f622d5aea4709c4ccc4e3bd9fda
#
_cell.length_a   1.000
_cell.length_b   1.000
_cell.length_c   1.000
_cell.angle_alpha   90.00
_cell.angle_beta   90.00
_cell.angle_gamma   90.00
#
_symmetry.space_group_name_H-M   'P 1'
#
loop_
_entity.id
_entity.type
_entity.pdbx_description
1 polymer ?
#
loop_
_entity_poly.entity_id
_entity_poly.type
_entity_poly.pdbx_seq_one_letter_code
_entity_poly.pdbx_strand_id
1 'polypeptide(L)'
;MTTQMTTLANGLRVISESRDGVQTTAVGVWVDAGARYESIANNGVAHMLEHMAFKGTDSRSARDIAVEIESVGGHLNAYTSREHTAYFVRVLKEDLALSVDILADILQRSTFEEAEMARERAVVIQEIGQSEDTPDDIIFDRLQEVSFPNQALGRSILGPAEGVAAMGREVLFDFMAEHYTASRLLLCAAGAVDHDALVAMAEAKFGNLRPGAHHPFEAAVFKGGESREERELEQVHFALALPALPYDDDDFYPMQVMSTVLGGGMSSRLFQEVREKRGLCYSIFCFATSYKECGAFTIYAGTGADQVGELVPVICNEMLRLSGDAAQDEVNRARAQLKAGTLMSLESSASRAEQLARQTLVFGRQIPVEELIERIDAVDMAAVRRVAGRISSGGEPAVA
;
A
#
# COMPACT_ATOMS: atom_id res chain seq x y z
N MET A 1 -17.88 15.30 11.65
CA MET A 1 -16.44 15.04 11.47
C MET A 1 -15.84 16.26 10.81
N THR A 2 -14.76 16.80 11.34
CA THR A 2 -14.10 17.99 10.77
C THR A 2 -12.66 17.64 10.49
N THR A 3 -12.29 17.68 9.21
CA THR A 3 -10.90 17.47 8.78
C THR A 3 -10.20 18.83 8.70
N GLN A 4 -9.02 18.95 9.29
CA GLN A 4 -8.21 20.15 9.30
C GLN A 4 -6.80 19.83 8.84
N MET A 5 -6.14 20.77 8.15
CA MET A 5 -4.76 20.63 7.69
C MET A 5 -4.00 21.94 7.94
N THR A 6 -2.83 21.80 8.54
CA THR A 6 -1.86 22.90 8.76
C THR A 6 -0.50 22.50 8.19
N THR A 7 0.17 23.42 7.52
CA THR A 7 1.56 23.24 7.08
C THR A 7 2.47 24.08 7.97
N LEU A 8 3.43 23.44 8.64
CA LEU A 8 4.40 24.12 9.49
C LEU A 8 5.41 24.92 8.65
N ALA A 9 6.13 25.83 9.30
CA ALA A 9 7.11 26.69 8.64
C ALA A 9 8.22 25.94 7.89
N ASN A 10 8.56 24.73 8.34
CA ASN A 10 9.54 23.85 7.69
C ASN A 10 8.97 23.00 6.55
N GLY A 11 7.66 23.06 6.29
CA GLY A 11 6.98 22.33 5.24
C GLY A 11 6.32 21.02 5.69
N LEU A 12 6.44 20.60 6.95
CA LEU A 12 5.70 19.45 7.47
C LEU A 12 4.19 19.71 7.42
N ARG A 13 3.44 18.78 6.87
CA ARG A 13 1.97 18.83 6.85
C ARG A 13 1.42 18.06 8.03
N VAL A 14 0.45 18.68 8.74
CA VAL A 14 -0.25 18.09 9.88
C VAL A 14 -1.73 18.02 9.54
N ILE A 15 -2.30 16.83 9.58
CA ILE A 15 -3.73 16.59 9.27
C ILE A 15 -4.38 15.93 10.46
N SER A 16 -5.58 16.37 10.81
CA SER A 16 -6.39 15.68 11.79
C SER A 16 -7.85 15.58 11.36
N GLU A 17 -8.51 14.54 11.81
CA GLU A 17 -9.95 14.44 11.79
C GLU A 17 -10.49 14.10 13.17
N SER A 18 -11.17 15.06 13.78
CA SER A 18 -11.84 14.87 15.06
C SER A 18 -13.14 14.08 14.88
N ARG A 19 -13.33 13.07 15.72
CA ARG A 19 -14.48 12.16 15.70
C ARG A 19 -15.15 12.12 17.08
N ASP A 20 -16.40 12.58 17.11
CA ASP A 20 -17.19 12.56 18.34
C ASP A 20 -17.54 11.13 18.78
N GLY A 21 -17.59 10.91 20.08
CA GLY A 21 -18.03 9.65 20.67
C GLY A 21 -16.97 8.54 20.75
N VAL A 22 -15.76 8.75 20.22
CA VAL A 22 -14.62 7.82 20.38
C VAL A 22 -13.67 8.28 21.48
N GLN A 23 -12.99 7.34 22.14
CA GLN A 23 -12.00 7.62 23.19
C GLN A 23 -10.57 7.31 22.73
N THR A 24 -10.42 6.81 21.51
CA THR A 24 -9.14 6.40 20.94
C THR A 24 -8.70 7.35 19.84
N THR A 25 -7.39 7.44 19.65
CA THR A 25 -6.76 8.16 18.53
C THR A 25 -5.82 7.22 17.78
N ALA A 26 -5.88 7.26 16.46
CA ALA A 26 -4.84 6.74 15.60
C ALA A 26 -4.02 7.91 15.09
N VAL A 27 -2.72 7.87 15.30
CA VAL A 27 -1.77 8.90 14.83
C VAL A 27 -0.60 8.23 14.14
N GLY A 28 -0.09 8.83 13.07
CA GLY A 28 1.07 8.28 12.37
C GLY A 28 1.79 9.31 11.52
N VAL A 29 2.99 8.95 11.12
CA VAL A 29 3.80 9.70 10.15
C VAL A 29 3.90 8.87 8.88
N TRP A 30 3.45 9.44 7.78
CA TRP A 30 3.61 8.90 6.44
C TRP A 30 4.73 9.62 5.73
N VAL A 31 5.67 8.86 5.22
CA VAL A 31 6.83 9.36 4.47
C VAL A 31 6.55 9.15 2.98
N ASP A 32 6.62 10.19 2.17
CA ASP A 32 6.50 10.12 0.70
C ASP A 32 7.77 9.52 0.08
N ALA A 33 8.16 8.35 0.58
CA ALA A 33 9.25 7.51 0.10
C ALA A 33 9.01 6.07 0.49
N GLY A 34 9.14 5.17 -0.46
CA GLY A 34 9.07 3.72 -0.30
C GLY A 34 10.09 3.04 -1.21
N ALA A 35 9.93 1.75 -1.47
CA ALA A 35 10.92 0.95 -2.19
C ALA A 35 11.26 1.46 -3.61
N ARG A 36 10.34 2.16 -4.29
CA ARG A 36 10.62 2.72 -5.63
C ARG A 36 11.63 3.87 -5.64
N TYR A 37 11.93 4.45 -4.47
CA TYR A 37 12.94 5.52 -4.35
C TYR A 37 14.34 4.97 -4.10
N GLU A 38 14.49 3.66 -3.98
CA GLU A 38 15.75 2.99 -3.79
C GLU A 38 16.54 2.86 -5.10
N SER A 39 17.86 2.99 -5.01
CA SER A 39 18.74 2.55 -6.09
C SER A 39 18.79 1.02 -6.14
N ILE A 40 19.24 0.46 -7.27
CA ILE A 40 19.43 -0.99 -7.38
C ILE A 40 20.46 -1.51 -6.36
N ALA A 41 21.45 -0.68 -6.02
CA ALA A 41 22.50 -1.06 -5.05
C ALA A 41 22.00 -1.09 -3.60
N ASN A 42 20.92 -0.34 -3.29
CA ASN A 42 20.38 -0.18 -1.94
C ASN A 42 18.96 -0.76 -1.83
N ASN A 43 18.56 -1.64 -2.76
CA ASN A 43 17.23 -2.23 -2.72
C ASN A 43 16.99 -3.00 -1.42
N GLY A 44 15.87 -2.73 -0.78
CA GLY A 44 15.51 -3.23 0.55
C GLY A 44 15.82 -2.27 1.69
N VAL A 45 16.41 -1.08 1.41
CA VAL A 45 16.77 -0.12 2.48
C VAL A 45 15.55 0.47 3.17
N ALA A 46 14.46 0.76 2.46
CA ALA A 46 13.25 1.30 3.07
C ALA A 46 12.61 0.30 4.04
N HIS A 47 12.60 -0.99 3.69
CA HIS A 47 12.11 -2.06 4.55
C HIS A 47 13.05 -2.30 5.74
N MET A 48 14.37 -2.36 5.52
CA MET A 48 15.34 -2.46 6.63
C MET A 48 15.22 -1.27 7.58
N LEU A 49 14.96 -0.07 7.07
CA LEU A 49 14.75 1.13 7.88
C LEU A 49 13.48 1.03 8.73
N GLU A 50 12.41 0.45 8.19
CA GLU A 50 11.19 0.14 8.94
C GLU A 50 11.52 -0.70 10.17
N HIS A 51 12.22 -1.83 10.00
CA HIS A 51 12.66 -2.70 11.09
C HIS A 51 13.53 -1.96 12.11
N MET A 52 14.52 -1.24 11.61
CA MET A 52 15.51 -0.57 12.44
C MET A 52 14.98 0.65 13.21
N ALA A 53 13.86 1.24 12.78
CA ALA A 53 13.24 2.36 13.49
C ALA A 53 12.83 2.00 14.93
N PHE A 54 12.53 0.72 15.20
CA PHE A 54 12.12 0.23 16.52
C PHE A 54 13.28 -0.34 17.37
N LYS A 55 14.52 -0.28 16.88
CA LYS A 55 15.66 -0.96 17.51
C LYS A 55 16.52 -0.05 18.38
N GLY A 56 16.04 1.13 18.68
CA GLY A 56 16.62 2.05 19.62
C GLY A 56 16.98 3.41 19.05
N THR A 57 16.92 4.39 19.93
CA THR A 57 17.23 5.80 19.68
C THR A 57 18.28 6.27 20.67
N ASP A 58 18.69 7.53 20.58
CA ASP A 58 19.59 8.16 21.58
C ASP A 58 18.98 8.16 22.99
N SER A 59 17.65 8.09 23.11
CA SER A 59 16.93 8.24 24.40
C SER A 59 16.21 6.98 24.87
N ARG A 60 15.97 6.00 23.98
CA ARG A 60 15.19 4.78 24.27
C ARG A 60 15.85 3.56 23.69
N SER A 61 15.95 2.50 24.46
CA SER A 61 16.26 1.18 23.90
C SER A 61 15.05 0.62 23.13
N ALA A 62 15.24 -0.42 22.32
CA ALA A 62 14.14 -1.13 21.66
C ALA A 62 13.08 -1.62 22.66
N ARG A 63 13.52 -2.07 23.85
CA ARG A 63 12.60 -2.48 24.92
C ARG A 63 11.81 -1.30 25.48
N ASP A 64 12.45 -0.15 25.68
CA ASP A 64 11.79 1.03 26.24
C ASP A 64 10.68 1.52 25.30
N ILE A 65 10.93 1.54 23.98
CA ILE A 65 9.93 1.89 22.95
C ILE A 65 8.71 0.98 23.09
N ALA A 66 8.91 -0.33 23.18
CA ALA A 66 7.81 -1.29 23.33
C ALA A 66 7.08 -1.12 24.66
N VAL A 67 7.82 -1.05 25.78
CA VAL A 67 7.23 -0.95 27.13
C VAL A 67 6.44 0.34 27.32
N GLU A 68 6.95 1.49 26.84
CA GLU A 68 6.24 2.77 26.99
C GLU A 68 4.87 2.74 26.27
N ILE A 69 4.80 2.21 25.05
CA ILE A 69 3.53 2.11 24.31
C ILE A 69 2.60 1.04 24.90
N GLU A 70 3.12 -0.13 25.24
CA GLU A 70 2.31 -1.22 25.80
C GLU A 70 1.78 -0.89 27.20
N SER A 71 2.52 -0.11 28.01
CA SER A 71 2.09 0.32 29.34
C SER A 71 0.83 1.19 29.32
N VAL A 72 0.55 1.86 28.22
CA VAL A 72 -0.69 2.64 28.02
C VAL A 72 -1.72 1.89 27.16
N GLY A 73 -1.50 0.59 26.90
CA GLY A 73 -2.37 -0.23 26.04
C GLY A 73 -2.33 0.17 24.57
N GLY A 74 -1.27 0.87 24.14
CA GLY A 74 -1.08 1.31 22.78
C GLY A 74 -0.54 0.21 21.85
N HIS A 75 -0.70 0.43 20.57
CA HIS A 75 -0.17 -0.43 19.51
C HIS A 75 0.62 0.41 18.51
N LEU A 76 1.92 0.19 18.45
CA LEU A 76 2.85 0.81 17.50
C LEU A 76 3.15 -0.18 16.38
N ASN A 77 3.10 0.28 15.13
CA ASN A 77 3.41 -0.54 13.97
C ASN A 77 3.90 0.33 12.81
N ALA A 78 4.42 -0.32 11.76
CA ALA A 78 4.83 0.33 10.52
C ALA A 78 4.55 -0.58 9.32
N TYR A 79 4.66 -0.04 8.12
CA TYR A 79 4.73 -0.80 6.88
C TYR A 79 5.48 0.00 5.82
N THR A 80 6.12 -0.71 4.91
CA THR A 80 6.73 -0.17 3.70
C THR A 80 5.96 -0.59 2.47
N SER A 81 5.59 0.38 1.65
CA SER A 81 5.03 0.14 0.32
C SER A 81 6.03 0.57 -0.76
N ARG A 82 5.63 0.44 -2.01
CA ARG A 82 6.47 0.92 -3.12
C ARG A 82 6.60 2.44 -3.14
N GLU A 83 5.57 3.19 -2.78
CA GLU A 83 5.56 4.65 -2.89
C GLU A 83 5.71 5.40 -1.57
N HIS A 84 5.39 4.78 -0.45
CA HIS A 84 5.47 5.42 0.88
C HIS A 84 5.74 4.40 1.99
N THR A 85 6.26 4.92 3.10
CA THR A 85 6.44 4.19 4.35
C THR A 85 5.61 4.86 5.44
N ALA A 86 4.98 4.08 6.31
CA ALA A 86 4.14 4.59 7.38
C ALA A 86 4.57 4.04 8.74
N TYR A 87 4.58 4.91 9.75
CA TYR A 87 4.80 4.58 11.16
C TYR A 87 3.61 5.10 11.95
N PHE A 88 2.89 4.26 12.66
CA PHE A 88 1.63 4.67 13.27
C PHE A 88 1.38 4.00 14.62
N VAL A 89 0.60 4.69 15.44
CA VAL A 89 0.24 4.29 16.79
C VAL A 89 -1.28 4.40 16.98
N ARG A 90 -1.84 3.46 17.74
CA ARG A 90 -3.22 3.54 18.24
C ARG A 90 -3.18 3.55 19.75
N VAL A 91 -3.80 4.57 20.35
CA VAL A 91 -3.81 4.79 21.82
C VAL A 91 -5.14 5.36 22.29
N LEU A 92 -5.29 5.49 23.60
CA LEU A 92 -6.31 6.36 24.17
C LEU A 92 -5.93 7.83 23.95
N LYS A 93 -6.91 8.72 23.97
CA LYS A 93 -6.71 10.16 23.65
C LYS A 93 -5.69 10.85 24.57
N GLU A 94 -5.61 10.44 25.84
CA GLU A 94 -4.66 10.98 26.82
C GLU A 94 -3.20 10.67 26.51
N ASP A 95 -2.95 9.62 25.72
CA ASP A 95 -1.60 9.13 25.38
C ASP A 95 -1.12 9.60 24.00
N LEU A 96 -1.86 10.52 23.35
CA LEU A 96 -1.49 11.08 22.06
C LEU A 96 -0.11 11.75 22.09
N ALA A 97 0.20 12.49 23.17
CA ALA A 97 1.48 13.18 23.32
C ALA A 97 2.67 12.20 23.38
N LEU A 98 2.52 11.08 24.10
CA LEU A 98 3.52 10.00 24.12
C LEU A 98 3.72 9.40 22.73
N SER A 99 2.62 9.16 22.00
CA SER A 99 2.67 8.59 20.67
C SER A 99 3.42 9.50 19.67
N VAL A 100 3.15 10.80 19.69
CA VAL A 100 3.85 11.80 18.86
C VAL A 100 5.33 11.90 19.24
N ASP A 101 5.65 11.79 20.53
CA ASP A 101 7.03 11.82 21.02
C ASP A 101 7.83 10.60 20.53
N ILE A 102 7.26 9.39 20.65
CA ILE A 102 7.91 8.15 20.18
C ILE A 102 8.10 8.18 18.66
N LEU A 103 7.06 8.58 17.89
CA LEU A 103 7.18 8.70 16.44
C LEU A 103 8.28 9.69 16.05
N ALA A 104 8.38 10.82 16.73
CA ALA A 104 9.42 11.79 16.49
C ALA A 104 10.82 11.26 16.85
N ASP A 105 10.92 10.49 17.92
CA ASP A 105 12.16 9.90 18.40
C ASP A 105 12.71 8.87 17.40
N ILE A 106 11.89 7.88 17.02
CA ILE A 106 12.29 6.83 16.08
C ILE A 106 12.62 7.35 14.68
N LEU A 107 11.98 8.45 14.24
CA LEU A 107 12.18 9.02 12.90
C LEU A 107 13.32 10.04 12.82
N GLN A 108 13.87 10.49 13.94
CA GLN A 108 14.89 11.54 13.94
C GLN A 108 16.15 11.17 14.72
N ARG A 109 16.07 10.18 15.64
CA ARG A 109 17.16 9.87 16.58
C ARG A 109 17.49 8.39 16.66
N SER A 110 17.06 7.57 15.69
CA SER A 110 17.46 6.16 15.61
C SER A 110 18.97 6.04 15.50
N THR A 111 19.56 5.13 16.29
CA THR A 111 21.02 4.95 16.36
C THR A 111 21.55 3.90 15.38
N PHE A 112 20.69 3.00 14.93
CA PHE A 112 21.05 1.88 14.05
C PHE A 112 22.30 1.15 14.53
N GLU A 113 22.28 0.73 15.80
CA GLU A 113 23.39 0.01 16.42
C GLU A 113 23.77 -1.23 15.62
N GLU A 114 25.08 -1.46 15.39
CA GLU A 114 25.55 -2.54 14.53
C GLU A 114 25.11 -3.93 15.03
N ALA A 115 25.01 -4.11 16.35
CA ALA A 115 24.51 -5.35 16.93
C ALA A 115 23.02 -5.59 16.61
N GLU A 116 22.20 -4.53 16.55
CA GLU A 116 20.81 -4.61 16.14
C GLU A 116 20.69 -4.81 14.61
N MET A 117 21.51 -4.07 13.83
CA MET A 117 21.60 -4.28 12.38
C MET A 117 21.91 -5.74 12.03
N ALA A 118 22.88 -6.36 12.73
CA ALA A 118 23.23 -7.75 12.49
C ALA A 118 22.06 -8.72 12.80
N ARG A 119 21.28 -8.44 13.83
CA ARG A 119 20.08 -9.22 14.17
C ARG A 119 18.98 -9.04 13.12
N GLU A 120 18.69 -7.81 12.74
CA GLU A 120 17.61 -7.53 11.79
C GLU A 120 17.93 -7.96 10.36
N ARG A 121 19.20 -7.92 9.92
CA ARG A 121 19.59 -8.56 8.64
C ARG A 121 19.19 -10.05 8.63
N ALA A 122 19.42 -10.76 9.73
CA ALA A 122 19.03 -12.16 9.83
C ALA A 122 17.50 -12.35 9.81
N VAL A 123 16.75 -11.45 10.46
CA VAL A 123 15.28 -11.47 10.45
C VAL A 123 14.75 -11.20 9.05
N VAL A 124 15.21 -10.15 8.37
CA VAL A 124 14.75 -9.81 7.01
C VAL A 124 15.13 -10.91 6.00
N ILE A 125 16.30 -11.55 6.15
CA ILE A 125 16.66 -12.71 5.32
C ILE A 125 15.72 -13.89 5.57
N GLN A 126 15.26 -14.11 6.81
CA GLN A 126 14.24 -15.11 7.10
C GLN A 126 12.88 -14.76 6.48
N GLU A 127 12.49 -13.48 6.47
CA GLU A 127 11.27 -13.03 5.80
C GLU A 127 11.34 -13.21 4.27
N ILE A 128 12.49 -12.93 3.66
CA ILE A 128 12.73 -13.25 2.24
C ILE A 128 12.55 -14.74 2.01
N GLY A 129 13.13 -15.60 2.84
CA GLY A 129 12.96 -17.05 2.76
C GLY A 129 11.50 -17.48 2.94
N GLN A 130 10.78 -16.87 3.89
CA GLN A 130 9.36 -17.15 4.12
C GLN A 130 8.50 -16.76 2.90
N SER A 131 8.78 -15.61 2.29
CA SER A 131 8.07 -15.18 1.07
C SER A 131 8.36 -16.15 -0.09
N GLU A 132 9.62 -16.55 -0.28
CA GLU A 132 10.00 -17.56 -1.28
C GLU A 132 9.32 -18.91 -1.04
N ASP A 133 9.10 -19.31 0.21
CA ASP A 133 8.41 -20.56 0.58
C ASP A 133 6.88 -20.44 0.55
N THR A 134 6.32 -19.28 0.24
CA THR A 134 4.88 -19.01 0.20
C THR A 134 4.43 -18.71 -1.24
N PRO A 135 3.99 -19.74 -2.01
CA PRO A 135 3.74 -19.57 -3.44
C PRO A 135 2.67 -18.55 -3.82
N ASP A 136 1.64 -18.40 -2.99
CA ASP A 136 0.55 -17.44 -3.15
C ASP A 136 0.92 -16.00 -2.73
N ASP A 137 2.13 -15.80 -2.18
CA ASP A 137 2.72 -14.50 -1.89
C ASP A 137 3.77 -14.15 -2.94
N ILE A 138 4.79 -14.99 -3.12
CA ILE A 138 5.92 -14.70 -4.02
C ILE A 138 5.49 -14.50 -5.47
N ILE A 139 4.39 -15.11 -5.91
CA ILE A 139 3.90 -14.94 -7.27
C ILE A 139 3.59 -13.49 -7.61
N PHE A 140 3.16 -12.68 -6.64
CA PHE A 140 2.89 -11.26 -6.87
C PHE A 140 4.17 -10.45 -7.04
N ASP A 141 5.25 -10.82 -6.34
CA ASP A 141 6.57 -10.18 -6.56
C ASP A 141 7.13 -10.57 -7.93
N ARG A 142 7.02 -11.84 -8.34
CA ARG A 142 7.41 -12.29 -9.70
C ARG A 142 6.59 -11.58 -10.78
N LEU A 143 5.27 -11.46 -10.57
CA LEU A 143 4.40 -10.74 -11.49
C LEU A 143 4.77 -9.25 -11.59
N GLN A 144 5.07 -8.61 -10.46
CA GLN A 144 5.48 -7.21 -10.41
C GLN A 144 6.81 -6.99 -11.14
N GLU A 145 7.78 -7.88 -10.96
CA GLU A 145 9.08 -7.84 -11.62
C GLU A 145 8.96 -7.92 -13.15
N VAL A 146 8.14 -8.84 -13.66
CA VAL A 146 7.93 -8.97 -15.12
C VAL A 146 7.00 -7.89 -15.68
N SER A 147 6.14 -7.30 -14.83
CA SER A 147 5.33 -6.14 -15.22
C SER A 147 6.17 -4.89 -15.42
N PHE A 148 7.23 -4.71 -14.61
CA PHE A 148 8.11 -3.54 -14.62
C PHE A 148 9.60 -3.93 -14.62
N PRO A 149 10.07 -4.67 -15.65
CA PRO A 149 11.41 -5.24 -15.66
C PRO A 149 12.49 -4.15 -15.65
N ASN A 150 13.52 -4.35 -14.83
CA ASN A 150 14.65 -3.43 -14.64
C ASN A 150 14.26 -2.00 -14.21
N GLN A 151 13.10 -1.84 -13.57
CA GLN A 151 12.60 -0.57 -13.03
C GLN A 151 12.48 -0.64 -11.52
N ALA A 152 12.59 0.50 -10.85
CA ALA A 152 12.46 0.56 -9.39
C ALA A 152 11.12 0.02 -8.89
N LEU A 153 10.04 0.30 -9.62
CA LEU A 153 8.69 -0.17 -9.27
C LEU A 153 8.53 -1.70 -9.35
N GLY A 154 9.35 -2.39 -10.16
CA GLY A 154 9.30 -3.84 -10.33
C GLY A 154 10.04 -4.64 -9.26
N ARG A 155 10.95 -4.01 -8.51
CA ARG A 155 11.77 -4.71 -7.51
C ARG A 155 10.96 -5.12 -6.30
N SER A 156 11.36 -6.23 -5.64
CA SER A 156 10.82 -6.62 -4.34
C SER A 156 11.09 -5.55 -3.29
N ILE A 157 10.13 -5.31 -2.40
CA ILE A 157 10.26 -4.39 -1.25
C ILE A 157 11.29 -4.93 -0.25
N LEU A 158 11.38 -6.25 -0.10
CA LEU A 158 12.31 -6.90 0.82
C LEU A 158 13.78 -6.73 0.39
N GLY A 159 14.01 -6.49 -0.90
CA GLY A 159 15.35 -6.50 -1.49
C GLY A 159 15.93 -7.91 -1.68
N PRO A 160 17.08 -8.03 -2.35
CA PRO A 160 17.79 -9.31 -2.51
C PRO A 160 18.53 -9.69 -1.22
N ALA A 161 18.52 -10.98 -0.85
CA ALA A 161 19.14 -11.47 0.38
C ALA A 161 20.63 -11.08 0.52
N GLU A 162 21.40 -11.14 -0.58
CA GLU A 162 22.82 -10.73 -0.57
C GLU A 162 22.99 -9.22 -0.32
N GLY A 163 22.09 -8.38 -0.90
CA GLY A 163 22.08 -6.94 -0.67
C GLY A 163 21.77 -6.60 0.78
N VAL A 164 20.74 -7.24 1.34
CA VAL A 164 20.35 -7.10 2.75
C VAL A 164 21.49 -7.55 3.68
N ALA A 165 22.13 -8.70 3.41
CA ALA A 165 23.25 -9.20 4.20
C ALA A 165 24.44 -8.24 4.23
N ALA A 166 24.70 -7.53 3.15
CA ALA A 166 25.80 -6.57 3.00
C ALA A 166 25.45 -5.14 3.45
N MET A 167 24.17 -4.84 3.72
CA MET A 167 23.70 -3.49 4.01
C MET A 167 24.30 -2.94 5.30
N GLY A 168 25.05 -1.85 5.22
CA GLY A 168 25.60 -1.14 6.37
C GLY A 168 24.66 -0.05 6.87
N ARG A 169 24.86 0.36 8.13
CA ARG A 169 24.04 1.42 8.76
C ARG A 169 24.09 2.76 8.02
N GLU A 170 25.17 3.04 7.33
CA GLU A 170 25.36 4.29 6.58
C GLU A 170 24.33 4.42 5.44
N VAL A 171 23.94 3.30 4.82
CA VAL A 171 22.91 3.26 3.78
C VAL A 171 21.55 3.73 4.33
N LEU A 172 21.22 3.35 5.58
CA LEU A 172 20.01 3.78 6.25
C LEU A 172 20.03 5.29 6.54
N PHE A 173 21.17 5.79 7.09
CA PHE A 173 21.32 7.21 7.36
C PHE A 173 21.25 8.05 6.08
N ASP A 174 21.87 7.61 5.00
CA ASP A 174 21.85 8.29 3.71
C ASP A 174 20.42 8.34 3.14
N PHE A 175 19.69 7.23 3.20
CA PHE A 175 18.29 7.17 2.77
C PHE A 175 17.38 8.07 3.61
N MET A 176 17.54 8.05 4.94
CA MET A 176 16.82 8.98 5.82
C MET A 176 17.20 10.44 5.53
N ALA A 177 18.49 10.70 5.37
CA ALA A 177 18.96 12.02 5.06
C ALA A 177 18.38 12.56 3.74
N GLU A 178 18.14 11.74 2.76
CA GLU A 178 17.56 12.13 1.48
C GLU A 178 16.03 12.24 1.54
N HIS A 179 15.37 11.30 2.20
CA HIS A 179 13.92 11.12 2.06
C HIS A 179 13.10 11.51 3.28
N TYR A 180 13.65 11.50 4.51
CA TYR A 180 12.91 11.81 5.74
C TYR A 180 13.02 13.30 6.10
N THR A 181 12.53 14.15 5.22
CA THR A 181 12.57 15.61 5.34
C THR A 181 11.17 16.17 5.57
N ALA A 182 11.07 17.35 6.18
CA ALA A 182 9.79 17.91 6.62
C ALA A 182 8.74 17.99 5.50
N SER A 183 9.11 18.36 4.28
CA SER A 183 8.17 18.47 3.15
C SER A 183 7.69 17.11 2.61
N ARG A 184 8.39 16.02 2.93
CA ARG A 184 8.03 14.65 2.54
C ARG A 184 7.30 13.88 3.64
N LEU A 185 7.26 14.43 4.86
CA LEU A 185 6.54 13.84 5.98
C LEU A 185 5.15 14.44 6.09
N LEU A 186 4.22 13.59 6.51
CA LEU A 186 2.86 13.94 6.83
C LEU A 186 2.51 13.34 8.19
N LEU A 187 2.27 14.17 9.20
CA LEU A 187 1.70 13.74 10.48
C LEU A 187 0.17 13.73 10.34
N CYS A 188 -0.45 12.58 10.50
CA CYS A 188 -1.89 12.43 10.38
C CYS A 188 -2.49 11.77 11.62
N ALA A 189 -3.62 12.29 12.11
CA ALA A 189 -4.35 11.69 13.22
C ALA A 189 -5.86 11.67 12.96
N ALA A 190 -6.53 10.62 13.40
CA ALA A 190 -7.98 10.54 13.39
C ALA A 190 -8.50 9.93 14.70
N GLY A 191 -9.65 10.40 15.17
CA GLY A 191 -10.26 9.93 16.41
C GLY A 191 -10.51 11.05 17.41
N ALA A 192 -10.25 10.79 18.68
CA ALA A 192 -10.39 11.79 19.74
C ALA A 192 -9.16 12.71 19.77
N VAL A 193 -9.06 13.60 18.79
CA VAL A 193 -7.90 14.51 18.58
C VAL A 193 -8.37 15.95 18.46
N ASP A 194 -7.62 16.86 19.09
CA ASP A 194 -7.70 18.29 18.89
C ASP A 194 -6.60 18.73 17.90
N HIS A 195 -6.99 19.46 16.86
CA HIS A 195 -6.06 19.86 15.79
C HIS A 195 -4.96 20.79 16.28
N ASP A 196 -5.31 21.81 17.03
CA ASP A 196 -4.35 22.84 17.47
C ASP A 196 -3.34 22.22 18.45
N ALA A 197 -3.79 21.31 19.31
CA ALA A 197 -2.91 20.54 20.18
C ALA A 197 -1.96 19.64 19.39
N LEU A 198 -2.46 18.96 18.34
CA LEU A 198 -1.61 18.13 17.47
C LEU A 198 -0.58 18.98 16.71
N VAL A 199 -0.97 20.15 16.21
CA VAL A 199 -0.06 21.09 15.54
C VAL A 199 1.03 21.56 16.50
N ALA A 200 0.68 21.95 17.74
CA ALA A 200 1.65 22.35 18.75
C ALA A 200 2.64 21.22 19.09
N MET A 201 2.17 19.97 19.21
CA MET A 201 3.04 18.80 19.40
C MET A 201 3.96 18.59 18.19
N ALA A 202 3.42 18.69 16.97
CA ALA A 202 4.19 18.57 15.73
C ALA A 202 5.28 19.62 15.64
N GLU A 203 4.96 20.89 15.96
CA GLU A 203 5.94 21.97 15.94
C GLU A 203 7.04 21.76 16.98
N ALA A 204 6.69 21.32 18.20
CA ALA A 204 7.66 21.04 19.26
C ALA A 204 8.59 19.86 18.93
N LYS A 205 8.09 18.82 18.24
CA LYS A 205 8.82 17.57 18.00
C LYS A 205 9.46 17.49 16.61
N PHE A 206 8.86 18.07 15.60
CA PHE A 206 9.32 18.01 14.21
C PHE A 206 9.71 19.37 13.62
N GLY A 207 9.55 20.48 14.36
CA GLY A 207 9.82 21.83 13.86
C GLY A 207 11.26 22.05 13.40
N ASN A 208 12.22 21.30 13.94
CA ASN A 208 13.63 21.36 13.57
C ASN A 208 14.02 20.44 12.41
N LEU A 209 13.08 19.63 11.89
CA LEU A 209 13.37 18.87 10.69
C LEU A 209 13.74 19.79 9.54
N ARG A 210 14.77 19.40 8.80
CA ARG A 210 15.18 20.18 7.64
C ARG A 210 14.07 20.20 6.58
N PRO A 211 13.82 21.35 5.94
CA PRO A 211 13.01 21.38 4.72
C PRO A 211 13.62 20.44 3.67
N GLY A 212 12.80 19.74 2.95
CA GLY A 212 13.27 18.82 1.90
C GLY A 212 13.23 19.46 0.52
N ALA A 213 14.02 18.91 -0.40
CA ALA A 213 13.82 19.12 -1.83
C ALA A 213 12.88 18.04 -2.38
N HIS A 214 12.20 18.33 -3.49
CA HIS A 214 11.49 17.30 -4.24
C HIS A 214 12.54 16.43 -4.94
N HIS A 215 12.54 15.13 -4.63
CA HIS A 215 13.34 14.16 -5.37
C HIS A 215 12.44 13.46 -6.39
N PRO A 216 12.72 13.61 -7.69
CA PRO A 216 11.97 12.90 -8.72
C PRO A 216 12.23 11.40 -8.57
N PHE A 217 11.19 10.62 -8.75
CA PHE A 217 11.32 9.17 -8.90
C PHE A 217 11.42 8.80 -10.38
N GLU A 218 11.95 7.64 -10.66
CA GLU A 218 11.96 7.07 -12.02
C GLU A 218 10.52 6.72 -12.43
N ALA A 219 10.03 7.32 -13.51
CA ALA A 219 8.70 7.01 -14.02
C ALA A 219 8.68 5.59 -14.59
N ALA A 220 7.75 4.79 -14.10
CA ALA A 220 7.62 3.40 -14.48
C ALA A 220 6.68 3.23 -15.67
N VAL A 221 7.02 2.26 -16.54
CA VAL A 221 6.25 1.88 -17.71
C VAL A 221 5.98 0.38 -17.64
N PHE A 222 4.72 -0.02 -17.65
CA PHE A 222 4.34 -1.41 -17.76
C PHE A 222 4.83 -2.00 -19.09
N LYS A 223 5.50 -3.16 -19.04
CA LYS A 223 6.10 -3.81 -20.23
C LYS A 223 5.43 -5.13 -20.59
N GLY A 224 4.92 -5.84 -19.59
CA GLY A 224 4.55 -7.24 -19.76
C GLY A 224 5.77 -8.16 -19.81
N GLY A 225 5.47 -9.46 -19.87
CA GLY A 225 6.47 -10.51 -19.87
C GLY A 225 5.99 -11.76 -19.15
N GLU A 226 6.89 -12.70 -18.95
CA GLU A 226 6.51 -13.94 -18.26
C GLU A 226 7.59 -14.37 -17.26
N SER A 227 7.14 -14.94 -16.11
CA SER A 227 7.95 -15.66 -15.16
C SER A 227 7.33 -17.04 -14.96
N ARG A 228 8.14 -18.09 -15.07
CA ARG A 228 7.69 -19.46 -14.82
C ARG A 228 8.66 -20.11 -13.86
N GLU A 229 8.12 -20.64 -12.79
CA GLU A 229 8.87 -21.39 -11.80
C GLU A 229 8.21 -22.75 -11.59
N GLU A 230 9.00 -23.81 -11.66
CA GLU A 230 8.53 -25.17 -11.40
C GLU A 230 8.86 -25.57 -9.97
N ARG A 231 7.82 -25.89 -9.18
CA ARG A 231 7.92 -26.33 -7.80
C ARG A 231 7.04 -27.55 -7.56
N GLU A 232 7.44 -28.43 -6.65
CA GLU A 232 6.60 -29.54 -6.21
C GLU A 232 5.54 -29.04 -5.23
N LEU A 233 4.38 -28.61 -5.76
CA LEU A 233 3.25 -28.07 -5.01
C LEU A 233 1.96 -28.84 -5.39
N GLU A 234 0.97 -28.82 -4.48
CA GLU A 234 -0.36 -29.40 -4.75
C GLU A 234 -1.19 -28.54 -5.74
N GLN A 235 -0.86 -27.26 -5.84
CA GLN A 235 -1.57 -26.31 -6.71
C GLN A 235 -0.60 -25.56 -7.62
N VAL A 236 -1.10 -25.18 -8.79
CA VAL A 236 -0.49 -24.18 -9.64
C VAL A 236 -1.03 -22.81 -9.24
N HIS A 237 -0.16 -21.89 -8.95
CA HIS A 237 -0.49 -20.50 -8.75
C HIS A 237 -0.34 -19.77 -10.08
N PHE A 238 -1.39 -19.11 -10.50
CA PHE A 238 -1.43 -18.37 -11.76
C PHE A 238 -1.77 -16.91 -11.46
N ALA A 239 -0.95 -16.01 -11.98
CA ALA A 239 -1.21 -14.59 -11.90
C ALA A 239 -1.02 -13.93 -13.28
N LEU A 240 -1.97 -13.09 -13.66
CA LEU A 240 -2.00 -12.31 -14.89
C LEU A 240 -2.12 -10.83 -14.54
N ALA A 241 -1.24 -9.99 -15.08
CA ALA A 241 -1.41 -8.56 -15.00
C ALA A 241 -1.50 -7.90 -16.37
N LEU A 242 -2.26 -6.81 -16.44
CA LEU A 242 -2.39 -5.94 -17.59
C LEU A 242 -2.07 -4.51 -17.16
N PRO A 243 -1.59 -3.65 -18.08
CA PRO A 243 -1.40 -2.24 -17.79
C PRO A 243 -2.71 -1.61 -17.35
N ALA A 244 -2.68 -0.88 -16.25
CA ALA A 244 -3.82 -0.20 -15.68
C ALA A 244 -3.56 1.29 -15.45
N LEU A 245 -4.46 1.96 -14.76
CA LEU A 245 -4.57 3.40 -14.72
C LEU A 245 -3.87 3.99 -13.50
N PRO A 246 -3.22 5.15 -13.60
CA PRO A 246 -2.71 5.90 -12.46
C PRO A 246 -3.86 6.43 -11.58
N TYR A 247 -3.50 6.95 -10.40
CA TYR A 247 -4.50 7.48 -9.45
C TYR A 247 -5.31 8.68 -9.97
N ASP A 248 -4.73 9.50 -10.84
CA ASP A 248 -5.32 10.74 -11.35
C ASP A 248 -6.09 10.56 -12.68
N ASP A 249 -6.22 9.32 -13.18
CA ASP A 249 -6.99 9.03 -14.39
C ASP A 249 -8.50 9.17 -14.13
N ASP A 250 -9.21 9.78 -15.07
CA ASP A 250 -10.66 9.96 -15.01
C ASP A 250 -11.42 8.62 -14.90
N ASP A 251 -10.85 7.54 -15.43
CA ASP A 251 -11.39 6.19 -15.38
C ASP A 251 -10.97 5.42 -14.10
N PHE A 252 -10.35 6.06 -13.11
CA PHE A 252 -9.95 5.38 -11.86
C PHE A 252 -11.14 4.71 -11.15
N TYR A 253 -12.24 5.43 -10.89
CA TYR A 253 -13.44 4.85 -10.27
C TYR A 253 -14.16 3.85 -11.16
N PRO A 254 -14.35 4.08 -12.47
CA PRO A 254 -14.78 3.04 -13.41
C PRO A 254 -13.95 1.75 -13.33
N MET A 255 -12.62 1.84 -13.19
CA MET A 255 -11.74 0.68 -13.03
C MET A 255 -11.99 -0.06 -11.71
N GLN A 256 -12.23 0.63 -10.59
CA GLN A 256 -12.57 -0.01 -9.31
C GLN A 256 -13.90 -0.75 -9.39
N VAL A 257 -14.91 -0.15 -10.03
CA VAL A 257 -16.20 -0.80 -10.27
C VAL A 257 -16.04 -2.00 -11.20
N MET A 258 -15.30 -1.87 -12.29
CA MET A 258 -14.99 -2.96 -13.23
C MET A 258 -14.29 -4.12 -12.51
N SER A 259 -13.29 -3.84 -11.68
CA SER A 259 -12.58 -4.84 -10.87
C SER A 259 -13.55 -5.61 -9.96
N THR A 260 -14.47 -4.90 -9.31
CA THR A 260 -15.48 -5.52 -8.45
C THR A 260 -16.47 -6.40 -9.23
N VAL A 261 -16.90 -5.97 -10.43
CA VAL A 261 -17.73 -6.80 -11.31
C VAL A 261 -17.01 -8.07 -11.73
N LEU A 262 -15.74 -7.96 -12.11
CA LEU A 262 -14.98 -9.09 -12.64
C LEU A 262 -14.59 -10.09 -11.57
N GLY A 263 -14.02 -9.67 -10.43
CA GLY A 263 -13.46 -10.58 -9.42
C GLY A 263 -13.55 -10.09 -7.96
N GLY A 264 -14.45 -9.13 -7.64
CA GLY A 264 -14.51 -8.52 -6.32
C GLY A 264 -15.35 -9.27 -5.27
N GLY A 265 -15.90 -10.46 -5.56
CA GLY A 265 -16.69 -11.19 -4.59
C GLY A 265 -17.40 -12.41 -5.17
N MET A 266 -18.19 -13.11 -4.34
CA MET A 266 -18.85 -14.35 -4.75
C MET A 266 -19.82 -14.21 -5.93
N SER A 267 -20.40 -13.02 -6.17
CA SER A 267 -21.28 -12.76 -7.32
C SER A 267 -20.54 -12.22 -8.54
N SER A 268 -19.22 -12.11 -8.50
CA SER A 268 -18.40 -11.65 -9.61
C SER A 268 -18.31 -12.68 -10.73
N ARG A 269 -17.99 -12.22 -11.94
CA ARG A 269 -17.92 -13.07 -13.12
C ARG A 269 -16.94 -14.22 -12.98
N LEU A 270 -15.71 -13.91 -12.56
CA LEU A 270 -14.67 -14.93 -12.38
C LEU A 270 -15.07 -15.97 -11.32
N PHE A 271 -15.60 -15.52 -10.19
CA PHE A 271 -16.03 -16.46 -9.15
C PHE A 271 -17.13 -17.38 -9.65
N GLN A 272 -18.13 -16.85 -10.32
CA GLN A 272 -19.26 -17.62 -10.85
C GLN A 272 -18.86 -18.56 -12.00
N GLU A 273 -18.08 -18.07 -12.97
CA GLU A 273 -17.75 -18.85 -14.17
C GLU A 273 -16.65 -19.89 -13.90
N VAL A 274 -15.65 -19.54 -13.10
CA VAL A 274 -14.47 -20.39 -12.88
C VAL A 274 -14.69 -21.33 -11.70
N ARG A 275 -15.10 -20.78 -10.53
CA ARG A 275 -15.24 -21.58 -9.31
C ARG A 275 -16.58 -22.29 -9.21
N GLU A 276 -17.71 -21.57 -9.30
CA GLU A 276 -19.04 -22.15 -9.03
C GLU A 276 -19.51 -23.07 -10.16
N LYS A 277 -19.38 -22.64 -11.42
CA LYS A 277 -19.89 -23.43 -12.54
C LYS A 277 -18.96 -24.54 -13.00
N ARG A 278 -17.63 -24.33 -12.93
CA ARG A 278 -16.64 -25.26 -13.47
C ARG A 278 -15.81 -25.96 -12.41
N GLY A 279 -15.73 -25.42 -11.20
CA GLY A 279 -14.93 -25.98 -10.12
C GLY A 279 -13.42 -26.00 -10.39
N LEU A 280 -12.92 -25.05 -11.21
CA LEU A 280 -11.53 -25.05 -11.67
C LEU A 280 -10.53 -24.51 -10.62
N CYS A 281 -11.00 -23.81 -9.60
CA CYS A 281 -10.14 -23.26 -8.56
C CYS A 281 -10.87 -23.10 -7.23
N TYR A 282 -10.13 -23.08 -6.14
CA TYR A 282 -10.68 -22.68 -4.84
C TYR A 282 -10.66 -21.18 -4.66
N SER A 283 -9.58 -20.54 -5.07
CA SER A 283 -9.38 -19.09 -4.95
C SER A 283 -9.22 -18.46 -6.32
N ILE A 284 -10.03 -17.42 -6.58
CA ILE A 284 -9.90 -16.54 -7.74
C ILE A 284 -10.38 -15.15 -7.37
N PHE A 285 -9.59 -14.15 -7.71
CA PHE A 285 -9.93 -12.74 -7.51
C PHE A 285 -9.16 -11.84 -8.48
N CYS A 286 -9.58 -10.60 -8.58
CA CYS A 286 -8.81 -9.57 -9.26
C CYS A 286 -8.83 -8.26 -8.47
N PHE A 287 -7.82 -7.44 -8.74
CA PHE A 287 -7.69 -6.10 -8.15
C PHE A 287 -6.89 -5.18 -9.08
N ALA A 288 -7.10 -3.89 -8.90
CA ALA A 288 -6.33 -2.86 -9.58
C ALA A 288 -5.40 -2.17 -8.59
N THR A 289 -4.12 -2.13 -8.91
CA THR A 289 -3.12 -1.33 -8.19
C THR A 289 -2.77 -0.12 -9.04
N SER A 290 -3.02 1.08 -8.50
CA SER A 290 -2.61 2.33 -9.13
C SER A 290 -1.36 2.87 -8.45
N TYR A 291 -0.52 3.53 -9.24
CA TYR A 291 0.65 4.29 -8.82
C TYR A 291 0.53 5.73 -9.32
N LYS A 292 1.50 6.58 -9.03
CA LYS A 292 1.47 8.00 -9.43
C LYS A 292 1.32 8.20 -10.95
N GLU A 293 1.97 7.36 -11.78
CA GLU A 293 2.00 7.53 -13.24
C GLU A 293 1.48 6.32 -14.05
N CYS A 294 1.22 5.20 -13.39
CA CYS A 294 0.80 3.95 -14.06
C CYS A 294 -0.03 3.08 -13.12
N GLY A 295 -0.37 1.88 -13.55
CA GLY A 295 -1.02 0.87 -12.72
C GLY A 295 -0.89 -0.53 -13.30
N ALA A 296 -1.33 -1.51 -12.51
CA ALA A 296 -1.46 -2.91 -12.93
C ALA A 296 -2.84 -3.43 -12.53
N PHE A 297 -3.53 -4.09 -13.46
CA PHE A 297 -4.76 -4.82 -13.19
C PHE A 297 -4.41 -6.31 -13.08
N THR A 298 -4.55 -6.87 -11.90
CA THR A 298 -4.09 -8.21 -11.60
C THR A 298 -5.26 -9.19 -11.41
N ILE A 299 -5.15 -10.38 -11.98
CA ILE A 299 -6.03 -11.53 -11.75
C ILE A 299 -5.17 -12.65 -11.19
N TYR A 300 -5.61 -13.28 -10.11
CA TYR A 300 -4.97 -14.42 -9.49
C TYR A 300 -5.92 -15.62 -9.41
N ALA A 301 -5.39 -16.82 -9.59
CA ALA A 301 -6.09 -18.08 -9.34
C ALA A 301 -5.15 -19.18 -8.84
N GLY A 302 -5.58 -19.93 -7.82
CA GLY A 302 -4.94 -21.18 -7.38
C GLY A 302 -5.72 -22.38 -7.91
N THR A 303 -5.09 -23.25 -8.72
CA THR A 303 -5.77 -24.32 -9.48
C THR A 303 -4.97 -25.63 -9.52
N GLY A 304 -5.57 -26.72 -9.95
CA GLY A 304 -4.86 -27.95 -10.25
C GLY A 304 -4.07 -27.87 -11.56
N ALA A 305 -2.96 -28.58 -11.66
CA ALA A 305 -2.10 -28.54 -12.86
C ALA A 305 -2.83 -28.99 -14.15
N ASP A 306 -3.73 -29.93 -14.05
CA ASP A 306 -4.57 -30.43 -15.15
C ASP A 306 -5.68 -29.46 -15.56
N GLN A 307 -6.00 -28.49 -14.73
CA GLN A 307 -7.08 -27.51 -14.94
C GLN A 307 -6.63 -26.18 -15.56
N VAL A 308 -5.33 -25.89 -15.54
CA VAL A 308 -4.76 -24.63 -16.08
C VAL A 308 -5.18 -24.39 -17.53
N GLY A 309 -5.16 -25.45 -18.35
CA GLY A 309 -5.53 -25.38 -19.77
C GLY A 309 -6.96 -24.93 -20.04
N GLU A 310 -7.90 -25.16 -19.11
CA GLU A 310 -9.27 -24.66 -19.18
C GLU A 310 -9.42 -23.33 -18.45
N LEU A 311 -8.74 -23.13 -17.31
CA LEU A 311 -8.83 -21.95 -16.47
C LEU A 311 -8.46 -20.68 -17.23
N VAL A 312 -7.28 -20.64 -17.84
CA VAL A 312 -6.74 -19.42 -18.46
C VAL A 312 -7.63 -18.90 -19.60
N PRO A 313 -8.09 -19.72 -20.56
CA PRO A 313 -9.06 -19.28 -21.57
C PRO A 313 -10.36 -18.73 -20.99
N VAL A 314 -10.88 -19.31 -19.89
CA VAL A 314 -12.12 -18.82 -19.26
C VAL A 314 -11.89 -17.43 -18.64
N ILE A 315 -10.77 -17.24 -17.92
CA ILE A 315 -10.40 -15.93 -17.35
C ILE A 315 -10.31 -14.87 -18.47
N CYS A 316 -9.53 -15.15 -19.52
CA CYS A 316 -9.35 -14.25 -20.64
C CYS A 316 -10.68 -13.91 -21.34
N ASN A 317 -11.54 -14.92 -21.53
CA ASN A 317 -12.85 -14.71 -22.16
C ASN A 317 -13.77 -13.83 -21.31
N GLU A 318 -13.85 -14.03 -19.99
CA GLU A 318 -14.70 -13.20 -19.13
C GLU A 318 -14.20 -11.75 -19.08
N MET A 319 -12.89 -11.53 -19.08
CA MET A 319 -12.32 -10.21 -19.14
C MET A 319 -12.62 -9.48 -20.47
N LEU A 320 -12.47 -10.18 -21.60
CA LEU A 320 -12.77 -9.63 -22.94
C LEU A 320 -14.28 -9.34 -23.11
N ARG A 321 -15.13 -10.25 -22.66
CA ARG A 321 -16.59 -10.11 -22.74
C ARG A 321 -17.08 -8.88 -21.96
N LEU A 322 -16.47 -8.56 -20.84
CA LEU A 322 -16.88 -7.45 -19.98
C LEU A 322 -16.91 -6.11 -20.74
N SER A 323 -16.07 -5.91 -21.74
CA SER A 323 -16.06 -4.72 -22.60
C SER A 323 -17.31 -4.59 -23.48
N GLY A 324 -18.01 -5.70 -23.77
CA GLY A 324 -19.20 -5.72 -24.65
C GLY A 324 -20.51 -5.97 -23.91
N ASP A 325 -20.51 -6.82 -22.89
CA ASP A 325 -21.73 -7.39 -22.31
C ASP A 325 -21.91 -7.09 -20.80
N ALA A 326 -21.16 -6.16 -20.21
CA ALA A 326 -21.39 -5.74 -18.83
C ALA A 326 -22.88 -5.38 -18.61
N ALA A 327 -23.52 -5.94 -17.58
CA ALA A 327 -24.93 -5.76 -17.30
C ALA A 327 -25.16 -4.71 -16.20
N GLN A 328 -26.31 -4.03 -16.26
CA GLN A 328 -26.62 -2.96 -15.32
C GLN A 328 -26.71 -3.43 -13.86
N ASP A 329 -27.22 -4.64 -13.64
CA ASP A 329 -27.32 -5.23 -12.30
C ASP A 329 -25.96 -5.59 -11.69
N GLU A 330 -24.98 -6.00 -12.51
CA GLU A 330 -23.59 -6.23 -12.08
C GLU A 330 -22.95 -4.91 -11.61
N VAL A 331 -23.08 -3.84 -12.41
CA VAL A 331 -22.58 -2.51 -12.08
C VAL A 331 -23.24 -1.96 -10.81
N ASN A 332 -24.55 -2.15 -10.66
CA ASN A 332 -25.28 -1.72 -9.46
C ASN A 332 -24.80 -2.44 -8.20
N ARG A 333 -24.57 -3.76 -8.26
CA ARG A 333 -24.02 -4.54 -7.14
C ARG A 333 -22.61 -4.08 -6.78
N ALA A 334 -21.75 -3.91 -7.78
CA ALA A 334 -20.35 -3.49 -7.57
C ALA A 334 -20.28 -2.10 -6.91
N ARG A 335 -21.07 -1.13 -7.37
CA ARG A 335 -21.19 0.20 -6.74
C ARG A 335 -21.66 0.09 -5.29
N ALA A 336 -22.68 -0.72 -5.02
CA ALA A 336 -23.18 -0.93 -3.66
C ALA A 336 -22.10 -1.53 -2.75
N GLN A 337 -21.33 -2.51 -3.23
CA GLN A 337 -20.22 -3.12 -2.48
C GLN A 337 -19.10 -2.13 -2.19
N LEU A 338 -18.67 -1.36 -3.19
CA LEU A 338 -17.61 -0.35 -3.02
C LEU A 338 -18.03 0.74 -2.04
N LYS A 339 -19.27 1.25 -2.15
CA LYS A 339 -19.80 2.25 -1.21
C LYS A 339 -19.88 1.70 0.21
N ALA A 340 -20.44 0.51 0.39
CA ALA A 340 -20.55 -0.11 1.70
C ALA A 340 -19.16 -0.36 2.30
N GLY A 341 -18.22 -0.91 1.53
CA GLY A 341 -16.85 -1.13 1.98
C GLY A 341 -16.14 0.18 2.37
N THR A 342 -16.32 1.24 1.57
CA THR A 342 -15.79 2.58 1.89
C THR A 342 -16.36 3.09 3.21
N LEU A 343 -17.67 3.10 3.36
CA LEU A 343 -18.32 3.61 4.58
C LEU A 343 -17.94 2.80 5.82
N MET A 344 -17.92 1.46 5.74
CA MET A 344 -17.51 0.60 6.86
C MET A 344 -16.03 0.83 7.24
N SER A 345 -15.14 1.05 6.27
CA SER A 345 -13.73 1.34 6.56
C SER A 345 -13.54 2.64 7.34
N LEU A 346 -14.42 3.62 7.12
CA LEU A 346 -14.38 4.91 7.81
C LEU A 346 -14.81 4.84 9.29
N GLU A 347 -15.41 3.74 9.74
CA GLU A 347 -15.74 3.55 11.16
C GLU A 347 -14.48 3.38 12.02
N SER A 348 -13.39 2.89 11.43
CA SER A 348 -12.09 2.76 12.10
C SER A 348 -11.29 4.06 12.04
N SER A 349 -10.84 4.58 13.19
CA SER A 349 -9.94 5.73 13.23
C SER A 349 -8.59 5.46 12.54
N ALA A 350 -8.08 4.22 12.63
CA ALA A 350 -6.84 3.85 11.94
C ALA A 350 -7.00 3.87 10.42
N SER A 351 -8.06 3.26 9.88
CA SER A 351 -8.35 3.29 8.45
C SER A 351 -8.62 4.71 7.94
N ARG A 352 -9.21 5.55 8.81
CA ARG A 352 -9.44 6.95 8.46
C ARG A 352 -8.14 7.76 8.41
N ALA A 353 -7.24 7.59 9.38
CA ALA A 353 -5.92 8.23 9.35
C ALA A 353 -5.12 7.82 8.11
N GLU A 354 -5.12 6.54 7.77
CA GLU A 354 -4.52 5.99 6.56
C GLU A 354 -5.10 6.63 5.28
N GLN A 355 -6.42 6.70 5.17
CA GLN A 355 -7.09 7.29 4.02
C GLN A 355 -6.75 8.78 3.86
N LEU A 356 -6.78 9.55 4.95
CA LEU A 356 -6.42 10.97 4.96
C LEU A 356 -4.97 11.18 4.48
N ALA A 357 -4.06 10.36 5.00
CA ALA A 357 -2.66 10.43 4.63
C ALA A 357 -2.45 10.09 3.14
N ARG A 358 -3.00 8.97 2.68
CA ARG A 358 -2.88 8.56 1.27
C ARG A 358 -3.48 9.58 0.31
N GLN A 359 -4.69 10.09 0.60
CA GLN A 359 -5.31 11.11 -0.25
C GLN A 359 -4.43 12.37 -0.36
N THR A 360 -3.81 12.79 0.75
CA THR A 360 -2.93 13.94 0.74
C THR A 360 -1.62 13.70 -0.02
N LEU A 361 -1.04 12.51 0.12
CA LEU A 361 0.19 12.15 -0.60
C LEU A 361 -0.05 12.00 -2.10
N VAL A 362 -1.18 11.39 -2.48
CA VAL A 362 -1.51 11.08 -3.88
C VAL A 362 -2.13 12.28 -4.60
N PHE A 363 -3.16 12.90 -4.00
CA PHE A 363 -3.95 13.95 -4.66
C PHE A 363 -3.63 15.37 -4.19
N GLY A 364 -2.78 15.53 -3.19
CA GLY A 364 -2.50 16.83 -2.57
C GLY A 364 -3.68 17.45 -1.84
N ARG A 365 -4.80 16.75 -1.71
CA ARG A 365 -6.03 17.21 -1.06
C ARG A 365 -6.80 16.07 -0.40
N GLN A 366 -7.69 16.44 0.48
CA GLN A 366 -8.70 15.55 1.02
C GLN A 366 -9.87 15.40 0.04
N ILE A 367 -10.37 14.18 -0.13
CA ILE A 367 -11.57 13.90 -0.90
C ILE A 367 -12.70 13.65 0.09
N PRO A 368 -13.74 14.51 0.13
CA PRO A 368 -14.90 14.29 0.99
C PRO A 368 -15.57 12.96 0.69
N VAL A 369 -16.16 12.35 1.71
CA VAL A 369 -16.83 11.05 1.57
C VAL A 369 -17.99 11.13 0.58
N GLU A 370 -18.70 12.25 0.58
CA GLU A 370 -19.78 12.55 -0.35
C GLU A 370 -19.28 12.55 -1.80
N GLU A 371 -18.12 13.18 -2.05
CA GLU A 371 -17.48 13.17 -3.38
C GLU A 371 -17.07 11.76 -3.80
N LEU A 372 -16.52 10.93 -2.88
CA LEU A 372 -16.20 9.53 -3.18
C LEU A 372 -17.45 8.74 -3.59
N ILE A 373 -18.53 8.90 -2.83
CA ILE A 373 -19.81 8.23 -3.11
C ILE A 373 -20.38 8.70 -4.45
N GLU A 374 -20.39 10.01 -4.71
CA GLU A 374 -20.86 10.59 -5.99
C GLU A 374 -20.05 10.04 -7.18
N ARG A 375 -18.73 9.96 -7.07
CA ARG A 375 -17.87 9.40 -8.11
C ARG A 375 -18.14 7.91 -8.37
N ILE A 376 -18.37 7.12 -7.31
CA ILE A 376 -18.75 5.70 -7.46
C ILE A 376 -20.15 5.60 -8.08
N ASP A 377 -21.11 6.41 -7.65
CA ASP A 377 -22.49 6.37 -8.16
C ASP A 377 -22.61 6.86 -9.61
N ALA A 378 -21.70 7.74 -10.05
CA ALA A 378 -21.64 8.22 -11.41
C ALA A 378 -21.14 7.15 -12.42
N VAL A 379 -20.54 6.06 -11.95
CA VAL A 379 -20.05 5.01 -12.85
C VAL A 379 -21.22 4.26 -13.47
N ASP A 380 -21.39 4.39 -14.76
CA ASP A 380 -22.40 3.68 -15.54
C ASP A 380 -21.81 2.45 -16.27
N MET A 381 -22.68 1.70 -16.91
CA MET A 381 -22.33 0.53 -17.70
C MET A 381 -21.39 0.87 -18.87
N ALA A 382 -21.56 2.05 -19.49
CA ALA A 382 -20.72 2.49 -20.60
C ALA A 382 -19.29 2.76 -20.12
N ALA A 383 -19.12 3.36 -18.95
CA ALA A 383 -17.81 3.59 -18.33
C ALA A 383 -17.11 2.27 -17.98
N VAL A 384 -17.83 1.29 -17.42
CA VAL A 384 -17.28 -0.05 -17.13
C VAL A 384 -16.82 -0.75 -18.41
N ARG A 385 -17.63 -0.73 -19.47
CA ARG A 385 -17.26 -1.32 -20.77
C ARG A 385 -16.07 -0.63 -21.40
N ARG A 386 -16.01 0.70 -21.36
CA ARG A 386 -14.90 1.49 -21.88
C ARG A 386 -13.59 1.14 -21.18
N VAL A 387 -13.57 1.12 -19.85
CA VAL A 387 -12.36 0.82 -19.10
C VAL A 387 -11.94 -0.64 -19.24
N ALA A 388 -12.89 -1.59 -19.31
CA ALA A 388 -12.60 -2.98 -19.60
C ALA A 388 -11.93 -3.15 -20.97
N GLY A 389 -12.43 -2.46 -22.00
CA GLY A 389 -11.81 -2.41 -23.32
C GLY A 389 -10.41 -1.78 -23.30
N ARG A 390 -10.25 -0.66 -22.58
CA ARG A 390 -8.98 0.04 -22.43
C ARG A 390 -7.91 -0.84 -21.76
N ILE A 391 -8.24 -1.56 -20.70
CA ILE A 391 -7.31 -2.45 -19.98
C ILE A 391 -6.99 -3.69 -20.83
N SER A 392 -8.00 -4.35 -21.39
CA SER A 392 -7.79 -5.58 -22.16
C SER A 392 -7.01 -5.38 -23.48
N SER A 393 -6.95 -4.15 -23.99
CA SER A 393 -6.18 -3.78 -25.18
C SER A 393 -4.94 -2.93 -24.87
N GLY A 394 -4.64 -2.69 -23.60
CA GLY A 394 -3.67 -1.67 -23.16
C GLY A 394 -2.19 -2.02 -23.41
N GLY A 395 -1.88 -3.29 -23.67
CA GLY A 395 -0.50 -3.71 -23.91
C GLY A 395 -0.29 -5.21 -23.78
N GLU A 396 0.97 -5.62 -23.83
CA GLU A 396 1.37 -7.00 -23.61
C GLU A 396 1.13 -7.39 -22.14
N PRO A 397 0.51 -8.55 -21.85
CA PRO A 397 0.28 -8.99 -20.48
C PRO A 397 1.58 -9.41 -19.78
N ALA A 398 1.58 -9.31 -18.45
CA ALA A 398 2.56 -9.98 -17.61
C ALA A 398 1.91 -11.25 -17.03
N VAL A 399 2.66 -12.34 -16.97
CA VAL A 399 2.20 -13.64 -16.47
C VAL A 399 3.23 -14.23 -15.52
N ALA A 400 2.77 -14.73 -14.41
CA ALA A 400 3.56 -15.51 -13.47
C ALA A 400 2.83 -16.79 -13.07
#